data_df097fec8705dcb47b3fe2587809c91f
#
_entry.id   df097fec8705dcb47b3fe2587809c91f
#
_cell.length_a   1.000
_cell.length_b   1.000
_cell.length_c   1.000
_cell.angle_alpha   90.00
_cell.angle_beta   90.00
_cell.angle_gamma   90.00
#
_symmetry.space_group_name_H-M   'P 1'
#
loop_
_entity.id
_entity.type
_entity.pdbx_description
1 polymer ?
#
loop_
_entity_poly.entity_id
_entity_poly.type
_entity_poly.pdbx_seq_one_letter_code
_entity_poly.pdbx_strand_id
1 'polypeptide(L)'
;MSSLTLEGPVPGKNSLLYFPTPKQFDFHAGRGIFYERAALCGGGAGKTICGLFEDIRWALDYPGSVGVITEPSYPMVRLNIIPALESKYLLGCPFPFTSHPYIANFSRLEMRLDWKNGSQWWFRSWDNPESIEGANIDYIHLDEAR
;
A
#
# COMPACT_ATOMS: atom_id res chain seq x y z
N MET A 1 14.22 20.48 0.05
CA MET A 1 13.31 19.36 -0.25
C MET A 1 12.79 18.83 1.07
N SER A 2 11.51 18.99 1.33
CA SER A 2 10.89 18.34 2.48
C SER A 2 10.77 16.84 2.18
N SER A 3 11.37 16.00 3.00
CA SER A 3 11.13 14.57 2.97
C SER A 3 9.73 14.31 3.53
N LEU A 4 8.87 13.62 2.76
CA LEU A 4 7.68 12.98 3.33
C LEU A 4 8.16 11.79 4.15
N THR A 5 8.44 12.03 5.40
CA THR A 5 8.56 10.95 6.37
C THR A 5 7.16 10.59 6.82
N LEU A 6 6.88 9.31 7.02
CA LEU A 6 5.73 8.89 7.79
C LEU A 6 5.98 9.33 9.23
N GLU A 7 5.57 10.56 9.52
CA GLU A 7 5.48 11.01 10.90
C GLU A 7 4.24 10.39 11.53
N GLY A 8 4.47 9.37 12.25
CA GLY A 8 3.54 8.72 13.14
C GLY A 8 4.40 7.93 14.10
N PRO A 9 3.88 7.45 15.21
CA PRO A 9 4.65 6.62 16.12
C PRO A 9 4.97 5.28 15.44
N VAL A 10 5.87 5.32 14.43
CA VAL A 10 6.52 4.11 13.96
C VAL A 10 7.62 3.83 14.97
N PRO A 11 7.43 2.88 15.93
CA PRO A 11 8.39 2.71 16.98
C PRO A 11 9.70 2.18 16.43
N GLY A 12 10.78 2.87 16.72
CA GLY A 12 12.12 2.32 16.69
C GLY A 12 12.68 2.05 15.30
N LYS A 13 13.47 1.00 15.22
CA LYS A 13 14.36 0.63 14.10
C LYS A 13 13.68 0.38 12.73
N ASN A 14 12.36 0.40 12.67
CA ASN A 14 11.56 0.17 11.48
C ASN A 14 10.89 1.46 10.96
N SER A 15 11.52 2.60 11.18
CA SER A 15 11.10 3.83 10.51
C SER A 15 11.16 3.59 9.01
N LEU A 16 10.09 3.94 8.33
CA LEU A 16 10.04 3.81 6.88
C LEU A 16 11.11 4.69 6.26
N LEU A 17 12.07 4.08 5.57
CA LEU A 17 13.19 4.78 4.93
C LEU A 17 12.84 5.19 3.49
N TYR A 18 11.60 5.60 3.28
CA TYR A 18 11.14 6.04 1.98
C TYR A 18 11.42 7.52 1.76
N PHE A 19 12.23 7.82 0.76
CA PHE A 19 12.51 9.19 0.31
C PHE A 19 11.99 9.34 -1.11
N PRO A 20 10.88 10.07 -1.29
CA PRO A 20 10.28 10.21 -2.61
C PRO A 20 11.18 11.02 -3.54
N THR A 21 11.24 10.62 -4.81
CA THR A 21 11.75 11.45 -5.89
C THR A 21 10.86 12.70 -6.06
N PRO A 22 11.30 13.75 -6.76
CA PRO A 22 10.44 14.93 -6.98
C PRO A 22 9.07 14.61 -7.58
N LYS A 23 9.00 13.70 -8.55
CA LYS A 23 7.72 13.28 -9.14
C LYS A 23 6.83 12.49 -8.19
N GLN A 24 7.43 11.64 -7.36
CA GLN A 24 6.70 10.94 -6.31
C GLN A 24 6.20 11.91 -5.25
N PHE A 25 7.00 12.91 -4.90
CA PHE A 25 6.58 13.98 -3.99
C PHE A 25 5.36 14.72 -4.53
N ASP A 26 5.36 15.10 -5.80
CA ASP A 26 4.22 15.75 -6.44
C ASP A 26 2.96 14.88 -6.39
N PHE A 27 3.11 13.57 -6.61
CA PHE A 27 2.01 12.61 -6.48
C PHE A 27 1.45 12.59 -5.05
N HIS A 28 2.31 12.54 -4.05
CA HIS A 28 1.91 12.56 -2.64
C HIS A 28 1.27 13.89 -2.24
N ALA A 29 1.76 15.01 -2.75
CA ALA A 29 1.20 16.34 -2.47
C ALA A 29 -0.25 16.50 -2.94
N GLY A 30 -0.69 15.70 -3.91
CA GLY A 30 -2.08 15.67 -4.37
C GLY A 30 -3.05 14.97 -3.41
N ARG A 31 -2.55 14.36 -2.35
CA ARG A 31 -3.37 13.66 -1.36
C ARG A 31 -4.32 14.63 -0.65
N GLY A 32 -5.60 14.27 -0.60
CA GLY A 32 -6.64 15.12 -0.02
C GLY A 32 -7.09 16.28 -0.89
N ILE A 33 -6.44 16.48 -2.05
CA ILE A 33 -6.81 17.52 -3.03
C ILE A 33 -7.57 16.88 -4.20
N PHE A 34 -7.07 15.75 -4.70
CA PHE A 34 -7.64 15.06 -5.85
C PHE A 34 -8.29 13.75 -5.42
N TYR A 35 -9.48 13.49 -5.95
CA TYR A 35 -10.20 12.25 -5.75
C TYR A 35 -9.46 11.05 -6.39
N GLU A 36 -8.90 11.26 -7.58
CA GLU A 36 -8.11 10.27 -8.30
C GLU A 36 -6.73 10.83 -8.63
N ARG A 37 -5.72 9.97 -8.54
CA ARG A 37 -4.35 10.29 -8.93
C ARG A 37 -3.77 9.16 -9.75
N ALA A 38 -3.12 9.48 -10.85
CA ALA A 38 -2.47 8.52 -11.72
C ALA A 38 -0.98 8.82 -11.90
N ALA A 39 -0.15 7.79 -11.78
CA ALA A 39 1.28 7.87 -12.07
C ALA A 39 1.57 7.15 -13.38
N LEU A 40 1.71 7.92 -14.46
CA LEU A 40 2.07 7.42 -15.77
C LEU A 40 3.58 7.59 -15.98
N CYS A 41 4.32 6.50 -15.89
CA CYS A 41 5.78 6.54 -16.07
C CYS A 41 6.30 5.18 -16.52
N GLY A 42 7.54 5.15 -16.98
CA GLY A 42 8.22 3.94 -17.45
C GLY A 42 8.44 2.90 -16.36
N GLY A 43 8.83 1.70 -16.74
CA GLY A 43 9.23 0.65 -15.83
C GLY A 43 10.39 1.10 -14.92
N GLY A 44 10.44 0.58 -13.69
CA GLY A 44 11.50 0.90 -12.72
C GLY A 44 11.42 2.29 -12.09
N ALA A 45 10.37 3.07 -12.36
CA ALA A 45 10.22 4.43 -11.82
C ALA A 45 9.73 4.49 -10.37
N GLY A 46 9.54 3.34 -9.71
CA GLY A 46 9.10 3.27 -8.31
C GLY A 46 7.61 3.53 -8.10
N LYS A 47 6.77 3.29 -9.11
CA LYS A 47 5.31 3.48 -9.01
C LYS A 47 4.69 2.64 -7.91
N THR A 48 5.01 1.36 -7.88
CA THR A 48 4.48 0.41 -6.89
C THR A 48 4.86 0.83 -5.47
N ILE A 49 6.12 1.18 -5.23
CA ILE A 49 6.59 1.68 -3.93
C ILE A 49 5.83 2.97 -3.54
N CYS A 50 5.69 3.89 -4.49
CA CYS A 50 4.97 5.15 -4.27
C CYS A 50 3.50 4.91 -3.90
N GLY A 51 2.80 4.06 -4.65
CA GLY A 51 1.41 3.72 -4.36
C GLY A 51 1.24 3.01 -3.02
N LEU A 52 2.09 2.03 -2.72
CA LEU A 52 2.03 1.31 -1.44
C LEU A 52 2.37 2.19 -0.25
N PHE A 53 3.25 3.17 -0.42
CA PHE A 53 3.50 4.17 0.61
C PHE A 53 2.23 4.99 0.93
N GLU A 54 1.49 5.41 -0.09
CA GLU A 54 0.19 6.05 0.10
C GLU A 54 -0.80 5.13 0.82
N ASP A 55 -0.86 3.86 0.45
CA ASP A 55 -1.74 2.88 1.08
C ASP A 55 -1.42 2.71 2.57
N ILE A 56 -0.14 2.66 2.94
CA ILE A 56 0.30 2.64 4.34
C ILE A 56 -0.16 3.90 5.07
N ARG A 57 0.01 5.06 4.45
CA ARG A 57 -0.45 6.34 5.03
C ARG A 57 -1.95 6.34 5.28
N TRP A 58 -2.75 5.87 4.32
CA TRP A 58 -4.20 5.76 4.48
C TRP A 58 -4.56 4.82 5.62
N ALA A 59 -3.93 3.65 5.69
CA ALA A 59 -4.21 2.69 6.75
C ALA A 59 -3.90 3.23 8.14
N LEU A 60 -2.80 3.98 8.29
CA LEU A 60 -2.38 4.53 9.59
C LEU A 60 -3.12 5.81 9.97
N ASP A 61 -3.37 6.70 9.03
CA ASP A 61 -4.01 7.99 9.29
C ASP A 61 -5.53 7.86 9.49
N TYR A 62 -6.15 6.81 8.95
CA TYR A 62 -7.59 6.54 9.06
C TYR A 62 -7.83 5.16 9.67
N PRO A 63 -7.79 5.04 11.02
CA PRO A 63 -8.07 3.78 11.70
C PRO A 63 -9.41 3.17 11.29
N GLY A 64 -9.43 1.86 11.04
CA GLY A 64 -10.63 1.16 10.60
C GLY A 64 -10.92 1.29 9.08
N SER A 65 -10.05 1.94 8.32
CA SER A 65 -10.22 2.06 6.87
C SER A 65 -10.01 0.74 6.14
N VAL A 66 -10.68 0.59 5.00
CA VAL A 66 -10.55 -0.57 4.12
C VAL A 66 -9.98 -0.12 2.79
N GLY A 67 -8.80 -0.62 2.46
CA GLY A 67 -8.15 -0.40 1.18
C GLY A 67 -8.13 -1.66 0.33
N VAL A 68 -8.22 -1.51 -0.98
CA VAL A 68 -8.04 -2.59 -1.95
C VAL A 68 -6.81 -2.30 -2.78
N ILE A 69 -5.89 -3.26 -2.82
CA ILE A 69 -4.66 -3.19 -3.61
C ILE A 69 -4.79 -4.24 -4.71
N THR A 70 -4.69 -3.82 -5.94
CA THR A 70 -4.95 -4.70 -7.09
C THR A 70 -3.78 -4.78 -8.06
N GLU A 71 -3.67 -5.94 -8.66
CA GLU A 71 -2.81 -6.28 -9.80
C GLU A 71 -3.63 -6.99 -10.85
N PRO A 72 -3.17 -7.10 -12.10
CA PRO A 72 -3.89 -7.87 -13.14
C PRO A 72 -4.19 -9.31 -12.73
N SER A 73 -3.34 -9.96 -11.96
CA SER A 73 -3.55 -11.33 -11.49
C SER A 73 -2.95 -11.55 -10.09
N TYR A 74 -3.39 -12.59 -9.39
CA TYR A 74 -2.81 -12.96 -8.09
C TYR A 74 -1.32 -13.33 -8.15
N PRO A 75 -0.82 -14.03 -9.18
CA PRO A 75 0.62 -14.21 -9.33
C PRO A 75 1.39 -12.89 -9.36
N MET A 76 0.85 -11.85 -10.00
CA MET A 76 1.48 -10.52 -10.03
C MET A 76 1.45 -9.84 -8.66
N VAL A 77 0.41 -10.02 -7.86
CA VAL A 77 0.41 -9.56 -6.46
C VAL A 77 1.61 -10.14 -5.72
N ARG A 78 1.86 -11.44 -5.86
CA ARG A 78 2.97 -12.12 -5.20
C ARG A 78 4.34 -11.69 -5.75
N LEU A 79 4.42 -11.38 -7.03
CA LEU A 79 5.68 -10.98 -7.67
C LEU A 79 6.04 -9.52 -7.46
N ASN A 80 5.04 -8.63 -7.40
CA ASN A 80 5.25 -7.17 -7.38
C ASN A 80 4.96 -6.56 -6.01
N ILE A 81 3.79 -6.84 -5.44
CA ILE A 81 3.32 -6.18 -4.22
C ILE A 81 4.03 -6.74 -2.98
N ILE A 82 4.07 -8.05 -2.83
CA ILE A 82 4.65 -8.67 -1.63
C ILE A 82 6.14 -8.32 -1.48
N PRO A 83 7.00 -8.48 -2.50
CA PRO A 83 8.41 -8.08 -2.37
C PRO A 83 8.61 -6.59 -2.13
N ALA A 84 7.76 -5.74 -2.69
CA ALA A 84 7.81 -4.30 -2.45
C ALA A 84 7.51 -3.97 -0.98
N LEU A 85 6.50 -4.62 -0.39
CA LEU A 85 6.18 -4.47 1.03
C LEU A 85 7.28 -5.00 1.95
N GLU A 86 7.95 -6.08 1.57
CA GLU A 86 9.09 -6.63 2.31
C GLU A 86 10.31 -5.69 2.32
N SER A 87 10.41 -4.79 1.35
CA SER A 87 11.55 -3.90 1.21
C SER A 87 11.70 -2.98 2.43
N LYS A 88 12.95 -2.56 2.70
CA LYS A 88 13.28 -1.60 3.76
C LYS A 88 12.60 -0.24 3.61
N TYR A 89 12.12 0.08 2.41
CA TYR A 89 11.44 1.34 2.12
C TYR A 89 9.98 1.36 2.57
N LEU A 90 9.38 0.21 2.81
CA LEU A 90 7.99 0.06 3.24
C LEU A 90 7.90 -0.65 4.59
N LEU A 91 7.45 -1.91 4.64
CA LEU A 91 7.29 -2.60 5.93
C LEU A 91 8.61 -3.15 6.50
N GLY A 92 9.56 -3.49 5.64
CA GLY A 92 10.89 -3.92 6.05
C GLY A 92 10.92 -5.25 6.81
N CYS A 93 9.92 -6.09 6.64
CA CYS A 93 9.84 -7.40 7.27
C CYS A 93 9.29 -8.45 6.29
N PRO A 94 9.66 -9.74 6.49
CA PRO A 94 9.24 -10.79 5.59
C PRO A 94 7.73 -11.05 5.65
N PHE A 95 7.16 -11.50 4.51
CA PHE A 95 5.80 -12.02 4.46
C PHE A 95 5.62 -13.18 5.47
N PRO A 96 4.56 -13.25 6.25
CA PRO A 96 3.29 -12.51 6.17
C PRO A 96 3.22 -11.21 6.98
N PHE A 97 4.32 -10.55 7.27
CA PHE A 97 4.43 -9.24 7.91
C PHE A 97 4.03 -9.18 9.40
N THR A 98 3.71 -10.28 10.02
CA THR A 98 3.24 -10.34 11.41
C THR A 98 4.29 -9.95 12.44
N SER A 99 5.57 -9.88 12.04
CA SER A 99 6.64 -9.33 12.88
C SER A 99 6.65 -7.79 12.92
N HIS A 100 5.91 -7.13 12.04
CA HIS A 100 5.78 -5.68 12.05
C HIS A 100 4.90 -5.23 13.21
N PRO A 101 5.30 -4.19 14.00
CA PRO A 101 4.57 -3.78 15.21
C PRO A 101 3.13 -3.32 14.96
N TYR A 102 2.78 -2.87 13.76
CA TYR A 102 1.44 -2.40 13.42
C TYR A 102 0.56 -3.40 12.68
N ILE A 103 1.09 -4.57 12.36
CA ILE A 103 0.35 -5.63 11.67
C ILE A 103 -0.18 -6.62 12.69
N ALA A 104 -1.48 -6.88 12.66
CA ALA A 104 -2.12 -7.85 13.53
C ALA A 104 -2.09 -9.25 12.94
N ASN A 105 -2.44 -9.39 11.66
CA ASN A 105 -2.58 -10.70 11.02
C ASN A 105 -2.56 -10.57 9.49
N PHE A 106 -2.25 -11.68 8.82
CA PHE A 106 -2.45 -11.86 7.39
C PHE A 106 -3.24 -13.14 7.13
N SER A 107 -4.42 -13.00 6.55
CA SER A 107 -5.24 -14.15 6.13
C SER A 107 -4.86 -14.55 4.70
N ARG A 108 -4.24 -15.73 4.57
CA ARG A 108 -3.88 -16.30 3.25
C ARG A 108 -5.10 -16.71 2.46
N LEU A 109 -6.15 -17.17 3.14
CA LEU A 109 -7.40 -17.57 2.50
C LEU A 109 -8.13 -16.40 1.86
N GLU A 110 -8.20 -15.30 2.59
CA GLU A 110 -8.91 -14.10 2.14
C GLU A 110 -8.00 -13.11 1.41
N MET A 111 -6.68 -13.35 1.39
CA MET A 111 -5.68 -12.42 0.89
C MET A 111 -5.90 -11.02 1.49
N ARG A 112 -5.93 -10.96 2.83
CA ARG A 112 -6.22 -9.76 3.59
C ARG A 112 -5.16 -9.52 4.66
N LEU A 113 -4.66 -8.29 4.72
CA LEU A 113 -3.79 -7.81 5.78
C LEU A 113 -4.61 -7.02 6.79
N ASP A 114 -4.55 -7.41 8.06
CA ASP A 114 -5.22 -6.73 9.16
C ASP A 114 -4.20 -5.89 9.94
N TRP A 115 -4.48 -4.60 10.08
CA TRP A 115 -3.70 -3.67 10.88
C TRP A 115 -4.20 -3.64 12.32
N LYS A 116 -3.32 -3.40 13.28
CA LYS A 116 -3.70 -3.33 14.71
C LYS A 116 -4.67 -2.20 15.05
N ASN A 117 -4.72 -1.15 14.23
CA ASN A 117 -5.67 -0.05 14.39
C ASN A 117 -7.07 -0.33 13.80
N GLY A 118 -7.32 -1.56 13.32
CA GLY A 118 -8.58 -1.97 12.71
C GLY A 118 -8.65 -1.76 11.21
N SER A 119 -7.67 -1.12 10.60
CA SER A 119 -7.62 -0.99 9.14
C SER A 119 -7.35 -2.34 8.47
N GLN A 120 -7.80 -2.48 7.23
CA GLN A 120 -7.64 -3.70 6.45
C GLN A 120 -7.18 -3.36 5.04
N TRP A 121 -6.32 -4.23 4.50
CA TRP A 121 -6.01 -4.27 3.08
C TRP A 121 -6.46 -5.58 2.47
N TRP A 122 -7.19 -5.48 1.37
CA TRP A 122 -7.59 -6.62 0.57
C TRP A 122 -6.78 -6.63 -0.72
N PHE A 123 -6.08 -7.73 -0.98
CA PHE A 123 -5.35 -7.92 -2.23
C PHE A 123 -6.28 -8.64 -3.22
N ARG A 124 -6.50 -8.02 -4.38
CA ARG A 124 -7.43 -8.53 -5.38
C ARG A 124 -6.80 -8.51 -6.77
N SER A 125 -7.37 -9.27 -7.67
CA SER A 125 -6.94 -9.31 -9.06
C SER A 125 -8.03 -8.75 -9.99
N TRP A 126 -7.61 -8.14 -11.08
CA TRP A 126 -8.52 -7.66 -12.12
C TRP A 126 -9.27 -8.78 -12.82
N ASP A 127 -8.71 -10.00 -12.84
CA ASP A 127 -9.32 -11.17 -13.44
C ASP A 127 -10.60 -11.61 -12.71
N ASN A 128 -10.80 -11.11 -11.49
CA ASN A 128 -11.97 -11.42 -10.68
C ASN A 128 -12.54 -10.14 -10.02
N PRO A 129 -13.18 -9.25 -10.79
CA PRO A 129 -13.74 -8.01 -10.26
C PRO A 129 -14.88 -8.23 -9.27
N GLU A 130 -15.60 -9.36 -9.36
CA GLU A 130 -16.68 -9.71 -8.43
C GLU A 130 -16.21 -9.85 -6.99
N SER A 131 -14.94 -10.13 -6.78
CA SER A 131 -14.35 -10.24 -5.42
C SER A 131 -14.36 -8.92 -4.65
N ILE A 132 -14.65 -7.80 -5.30
CA ILE A 132 -14.70 -6.45 -4.73
C ILE A 132 -16.15 -5.97 -4.57
N GLU A 133 -17.11 -6.63 -5.23
CA GLU A 133 -18.52 -6.23 -5.16
C GLU A 133 -19.08 -6.33 -3.73
N GLY A 134 -19.86 -5.33 -3.36
CA GLY A 134 -20.52 -5.26 -2.06
C GLY A 134 -19.63 -4.91 -0.87
N ALA A 135 -18.34 -4.67 -1.09
CA ALA A 135 -17.45 -4.23 -0.03
C ALA A 135 -17.51 -2.70 0.16
N ASN A 136 -17.53 -2.27 1.42
CA ASN A 136 -17.34 -0.86 1.76
C ASN A 136 -15.85 -0.55 1.71
N ILE A 137 -15.40 0.06 0.62
CA ILE A 137 -14.01 0.38 0.36
C ILE A 137 -13.79 1.89 0.51
N ASP A 138 -12.76 2.27 1.26
CA ASP A 138 -12.39 3.67 1.45
C ASP A 138 -11.43 4.17 0.37
N TYR A 139 -10.55 3.29 -0.13
CA TYR A 139 -9.61 3.62 -1.20
C TYR A 139 -9.22 2.38 -2.00
N ILE A 140 -8.79 2.61 -3.23
CA ILE A 140 -8.32 1.55 -4.12
C ILE A 140 -7.01 1.96 -4.80
N HIS A 141 -6.08 1.04 -4.83
CA HIS A 141 -4.81 1.16 -5.55
C HIS A 141 -4.81 0.20 -6.74
N LEU A 142 -4.77 0.78 -7.93
CA LEU A 142 -4.72 0.04 -9.18
C LEU A 142 -3.27 0.04 -9.70
N ASP A 143 -2.51 -1.00 -9.36
CA ASP A 143 -1.15 -1.15 -9.89
C ASP A 143 -1.19 -1.80 -11.28
N GLU A 144 -0.30 -1.40 -12.18
CA GLU A 144 -0.27 -1.88 -13.57
C GLU A 144 -1.61 -1.71 -14.32
N ALA A 145 -2.40 -0.68 -14.00
CA ALA A 145 -3.62 -0.35 -14.73
C ALA A 145 -3.28 0.04 -16.18
N ARG A 146 -3.80 -0.71 -17.15
CA ARG A 146 -3.58 -0.51 -18.58
C ARG A 146 -4.88 -0.25 -19.31
#